data_8377a88bd022e09b160feb8b82ea556f
#
_entry.id   8377a88bd022e09b160feb8b82ea556f
#
_cell.length_a   1.000
_cell.length_b   1.000
_cell.length_c   1.000
_cell.angle_alpha   90.00
_cell.angle_beta   90.00
_cell.angle_gamma   90.00
#
_symmetry.space_group_name_H-M   'P 1'
#
loop_
_entity.id
_entity.type
_entity.pdbx_description
1 polymer ?
#
loop_
_entity_poly.entity_id
_entity_poly.type
_entity_poly.pdbx_seq_one_letter_code
_entity_poly.pdbx_strand_id
1 'polypeptide(L)'
;MKILSLLLLTLVLGKNCQSQNNFDLNTAKIEYTANSRGLYNSTVIENKTVSVTKTRDGEPVSSSLTEEQLNVLISEFQKVDLEEIPNLKAPTEKRFHDGAAMANLKVTYKGKTYESQTFDNGFPPEKIKNLVNTILSFSKKKE
;
A
#
# COMPACT_ATOMS: atom_id res chain seq x y z
N MET A 1 14.71 -3.65 -69.24
CA MET A 1 15.13 -4.30 -67.99
C MET A 1 14.44 -3.64 -66.81
N LYS A 2 13.55 -4.37 -66.22
CA LYS A 2 12.72 -3.84 -65.10
C LYS A 2 13.41 -4.19 -63.81
N ILE A 3 13.90 -3.17 -63.09
CA ILE A 3 14.46 -3.35 -61.76
C ILE A 3 13.30 -3.25 -60.79
N LEU A 4 12.93 -4.38 -60.23
CA LEU A 4 11.88 -4.49 -59.21
C LEU A 4 12.50 -4.10 -57.88
N SER A 5 12.25 -2.85 -57.46
CA SER A 5 12.64 -2.36 -56.11
C SER A 5 11.74 -3.01 -55.08
N LEU A 6 12.27 -4.02 -54.39
CA LEU A 6 11.60 -4.67 -53.27
C LEU A 6 11.74 -3.78 -52.04
N LEU A 7 10.71 -2.98 -51.75
CA LEU A 7 10.62 -2.17 -50.55
C LEU A 7 10.34 -3.10 -49.38
N LEU A 8 11.40 -3.47 -48.65
CA LEU A 8 11.30 -4.25 -47.43
C LEU A 8 10.80 -3.36 -46.30
N LEU A 9 9.47 -3.36 -46.10
CA LEU A 9 8.82 -2.70 -44.98
C LEU A 9 9.08 -3.52 -43.71
N THR A 10 10.15 -3.21 -43.02
CA THR A 10 10.40 -3.78 -41.69
C THR A 10 9.40 -3.20 -40.70
N LEU A 11 8.36 -3.95 -40.43
CA LEU A 11 7.41 -3.69 -39.35
C LEU A 11 8.15 -3.93 -38.03
N VAL A 12 8.67 -2.86 -37.44
CA VAL A 12 9.18 -2.88 -36.07
C VAL A 12 7.96 -2.99 -35.16
N LEU A 13 7.57 -4.21 -34.86
CA LEU A 13 6.68 -4.50 -33.71
C LEU A 13 7.42 -4.14 -32.44
N GLY A 14 7.25 -2.90 -32.00
CA GLY A 14 7.62 -2.49 -30.67
C GLY A 14 6.87 -3.36 -29.67
N LYS A 15 7.52 -4.40 -29.17
CA LYS A 15 7.04 -5.10 -27.98
C LYS A 15 7.12 -4.10 -26.85
N ASN A 16 5.99 -3.49 -26.52
CA ASN A 16 5.78 -2.89 -25.20
C ASN A 16 5.94 -4.03 -24.19
N CYS A 17 7.16 -4.22 -23.71
CA CYS A 17 7.40 -4.92 -22.47
C CYS A 17 6.85 -4.04 -21.35
N GLN A 18 5.54 -4.07 -21.13
CA GLN A 18 5.00 -3.81 -19.82
C GLN A 18 5.53 -4.95 -18.95
N SER A 19 6.59 -4.68 -18.21
CA SER A 19 6.93 -5.51 -17.08
C SER A 19 5.73 -5.41 -16.13
N GLN A 20 4.83 -6.36 -16.19
CA GLN A 20 3.87 -6.63 -15.13
C GLN A 20 4.75 -6.98 -13.93
N ASN A 21 5.00 -6.00 -13.08
CA ASN A 21 5.47 -6.26 -11.74
C ASN A 21 4.35 -7.06 -11.08
N ASN A 22 4.46 -8.39 -11.19
CA ASN A 22 3.57 -9.29 -10.47
C ASN A 22 3.83 -9.06 -8.99
N PHE A 23 3.00 -8.21 -8.37
CA PHE A 23 3.03 -7.99 -6.95
C PHE A 23 2.66 -9.31 -6.27
N ASP A 24 3.61 -9.87 -5.56
CA ASP A 24 3.41 -11.11 -4.83
C ASP A 24 3.02 -10.81 -3.39
N LEU A 25 1.73 -10.91 -3.10
CA LEU A 25 1.17 -10.74 -1.75
C LEU A 25 1.75 -11.74 -0.74
N ASN A 26 2.27 -12.90 -1.18
CA ASN A 26 2.85 -13.88 -0.27
C ASN A 26 4.19 -13.42 0.31
N THR A 27 4.82 -12.44 -0.32
CA THR A 27 6.10 -11.85 0.14
C THR A 27 5.92 -10.46 0.74
N ALA A 28 4.69 -10.01 0.88
CA ALA A 28 4.35 -8.69 1.38
C ALA A 28 3.68 -8.76 2.76
N LYS A 29 4.13 -7.88 3.65
CA LYS A 29 3.45 -7.55 4.89
C LYS A 29 3.23 -6.05 4.94
N ILE A 30 2.00 -5.62 5.15
CA ILE A 30 1.63 -4.21 5.22
C ILE A 30 1.05 -3.95 6.60
N GLU A 31 1.60 -2.99 7.33
CA GLU A 31 1.22 -2.66 8.69
C GLU A 31 0.87 -1.18 8.78
N TYR A 32 -0.32 -0.87 9.22
CA TYR A 32 -0.74 0.47 9.58
C TYR A 32 -1.00 0.54 11.07
N THR A 33 -0.41 1.49 11.75
CA THR A 33 -0.64 1.71 13.18
C THR A 33 -1.06 3.15 13.44
N ALA A 34 -2.02 3.33 14.35
CA ALA A 34 -2.40 4.63 14.88
C ALA A 34 -2.49 4.55 16.40
N ASN A 35 -1.89 5.51 17.10
CA ASN A 35 -1.63 5.42 18.51
C ASN A 35 -1.67 6.80 19.18
N SER A 36 -2.42 6.91 20.28
CA SER A 36 -2.44 8.04 21.20
C SER A 36 -2.71 7.56 22.63
N ARG A 37 -2.90 8.47 23.59
CA ARG A 37 -3.26 8.09 24.97
C ARG A 37 -4.53 7.28 25.07
N GLY A 38 -5.55 7.61 24.26
CA GLY A 38 -6.87 6.97 24.28
C GLY A 38 -7.18 6.10 23.07
N LEU A 39 -6.27 5.97 22.11
CA LEU A 39 -6.47 5.21 20.89
C LEU A 39 -5.29 4.28 20.61
N TYR A 40 -5.61 3.06 20.30
CA TYR A 40 -4.69 2.14 19.65
C TYR A 40 -5.43 1.43 18.52
N ASN A 41 -4.87 1.46 17.34
CA ASN A 41 -5.38 0.72 16.19
C ASN A 41 -4.19 0.21 15.37
N SER A 42 -4.16 -1.08 15.15
CA SER A 42 -3.18 -1.72 14.27
C SER A 42 -3.92 -2.58 13.26
N THR A 43 -3.59 -2.39 11.99
CA THR A 43 -4.11 -3.20 10.89
C THR A 43 -2.93 -3.81 10.16
N VAL A 44 -2.86 -5.12 10.13
CA VAL A 44 -1.80 -5.89 9.48
C VAL A 44 -2.40 -6.71 8.35
N ILE A 45 -1.82 -6.62 7.17
CA ILE A 45 -2.18 -7.46 6.02
C ILE A 45 -0.98 -8.33 5.67
N GLU A 46 -1.17 -9.62 5.74
CA GLU A 46 -0.17 -10.63 5.44
C GLU A 46 -0.87 -11.92 4.97
N ASN A 47 -0.31 -12.61 3.99
CA ASN A 47 -0.84 -13.87 3.48
C ASN A 47 -2.35 -13.82 3.14
N LYS A 48 -2.79 -12.73 2.48
CA LYS A 48 -4.20 -12.50 2.11
C LYS A 48 -5.17 -12.39 3.30
N THR A 49 -4.64 -12.18 4.49
CA THR A 49 -5.40 -12.03 5.74
C THR A 49 -5.22 -10.62 6.28
N VAL A 50 -6.31 -10.00 6.71
CA VAL A 50 -6.28 -8.76 7.48
C VAL A 50 -6.49 -9.08 8.96
N SER A 51 -5.62 -8.55 9.80
CA SER A 51 -5.68 -8.68 11.26
C SER A 51 -5.77 -7.29 11.88
N VAL A 52 -6.77 -7.06 12.70
CA VAL A 52 -7.05 -5.76 13.34
C VAL A 52 -6.97 -5.90 14.85
N THR A 53 -6.16 -5.05 15.48
CA THR A 53 -6.03 -4.94 16.93
C THR A 53 -6.42 -3.53 17.37
N LYS A 54 -7.35 -3.40 18.30
CA LYS A 54 -7.90 -2.10 18.75
C LYS A 54 -7.48 -1.67 20.15
N THR A 55 -6.75 -2.53 20.85
CA THR A 55 -6.18 -2.25 22.18
C THR A 55 -4.74 -2.70 22.20
N ARG A 56 -3.87 -2.07 23.01
CA ARG A 56 -2.43 -2.37 23.06
C ARG A 56 -2.13 -3.83 23.40
N ASP A 57 -2.93 -4.39 24.29
CA ASP A 57 -2.76 -5.77 24.79
C ASP A 57 -3.88 -6.69 24.30
N GLY A 58 -4.61 -6.26 23.25
CA GLY A 58 -5.73 -7.02 22.69
C GLY A 58 -5.29 -8.05 21.69
N GLU A 59 -6.07 -9.13 21.60
CA GLU A 59 -5.91 -10.13 20.56
C GLU A 59 -6.35 -9.58 19.21
N PRO A 60 -5.60 -9.85 18.12
CA PRO A 60 -6.00 -9.45 16.80
C PRO A 60 -7.23 -10.23 16.33
N VAL A 61 -8.16 -9.53 15.70
CA VAL A 61 -9.27 -10.14 14.98
C VAL A 61 -8.88 -10.26 13.51
N SER A 62 -8.82 -11.47 13.02
CA SER A 62 -8.36 -11.77 11.66
C SER A 62 -9.49 -12.22 10.76
N SER A 63 -9.43 -11.83 9.49
CA SER A 63 -10.34 -12.32 8.44
C SER A 63 -9.60 -12.40 7.10
N SER A 64 -10.01 -13.31 6.24
CA SER A 64 -9.48 -13.42 4.89
C SER A 64 -10.01 -12.29 4.01
N LEU A 65 -9.15 -11.72 3.19
CA LEU A 65 -9.55 -10.76 2.16
C LEU A 65 -10.25 -11.49 1.00
N THR A 66 -11.31 -10.90 0.48
CA THR A 66 -11.97 -11.38 -0.74
C THR A 66 -11.10 -11.13 -1.97
N GLU A 67 -11.36 -11.82 -3.08
CA GLU A 67 -10.66 -11.58 -4.35
C GLU A 67 -10.79 -10.13 -4.82
N GLU A 68 -11.96 -9.52 -4.64
CA GLU A 68 -12.19 -8.11 -4.96
C GLU A 68 -11.31 -7.19 -4.09
N GLN A 69 -11.25 -7.42 -2.77
CA GLN A 69 -10.40 -6.66 -1.85
C GLN A 69 -8.91 -6.82 -2.19
N LEU A 70 -8.49 -8.03 -2.54
CA LEU A 70 -7.11 -8.31 -2.96
C LEU A 70 -6.76 -7.55 -4.24
N ASN A 71 -7.63 -7.54 -5.23
CA ASN A 71 -7.41 -6.83 -6.48
C ASN A 71 -7.29 -5.32 -6.28
N VAL A 72 -8.14 -4.73 -5.42
CA VAL A 72 -8.04 -3.31 -5.05
C VAL A 72 -6.74 -3.02 -4.32
N LEU A 73 -6.36 -3.85 -3.35
CA LEU A 73 -5.12 -3.70 -2.61
C LEU A 73 -3.88 -3.74 -3.52
N ILE A 74 -3.81 -4.72 -4.41
CA ILE A 74 -2.73 -4.87 -5.38
C ILE A 74 -2.64 -3.64 -6.28
N SER A 75 -3.79 -3.18 -6.79
CA SER A 75 -3.85 -2.00 -7.65
C SER A 75 -3.32 -0.75 -6.95
N GLU A 76 -3.70 -0.49 -5.70
CA GLU A 76 -3.22 0.68 -4.96
C GLU A 76 -1.77 0.53 -4.52
N PHE A 77 -1.35 -0.67 -4.15
CA PHE A 77 0.04 -0.95 -3.79
C PHE A 77 1.01 -0.70 -4.96
N GLN A 78 0.65 -1.14 -6.17
CA GLN A 78 1.49 -0.96 -7.37
C GLN A 78 1.72 0.50 -7.77
N LYS A 79 0.88 1.42 -7.31
CA LYS A 79 1.01 2.86 -7.55
C LYS A 79 2.00 3.53 -6.60
N VAL A 80 2.40 2.86 -5.53
CA VAL A 80 3.29 3.43 -4.51
C VAL A 80 4.74 3.11 -4.84
N ASP A 81 5.59 4.14 -4.85
CA ASP A 81 7.03 3.96 -4.85
C ASP A 81 7.50 3.68 -3.42
N LEU A 82 7.87 2.41 -3.15
CA LEU A 82 8.27 1.96 -1.82
C LEU A 82 9.53 2.70 -1.32
N GLU A 83 10.45 3.03 -2.20
CA GLU A 83 11.70 3.72 -1.85
C GLU A 83 11.44 5.16 -1.36
N GLU A 84 10.34 5.78 -1.78
CA GLU A 84 9.97 7.11 -1.32
C GLU A 84 9.29 7.12 0.06
N ILE A 85 8.70 6.01 0.51
CA ILE A 85 7.91 5.95 1.75
C ILE A 85 8.65 6.58 2.94
N PRO A 86 9.95 6.29 3.22
CA PRO A 86 10.65 6.86 4.37
C PRO A 86 10.86 8.39 4.29
N ASN A 87 10.75 8.96 3.10
CA ASN A 87 11.01 10.38 2.84
C ASN A 87 9.73 11.23 2.73
N LEU A 88 8.56 10.61 2.79
CA LEU A 88 7.28 11.31 2.69
C LEU A 88 7.02 12.15 3.93
N LYS A 89 6.72 13.43 3.72
CA LYS A 89 6.40 14.37 4.80
C LYS A 89 4.92 14.29 5.16
N ALA A 90 4.64 14.39 6.46
CA ALA A 90 3.27 14.52 6.95
C ALA A 90 2.64 15.83 6.46
N PRO A 91 1.40 15.79 5.92
CA PRO A 91 0.73 17.00 5.42
C PRO A 91 0.20 17.91 6.53
N THR A 92 0.04 17.39 7.75
CA THR A 92 -0.46 18.13 8.92
C THR A 92 0.34 17.78 10.18
N GLU A 93 0.21 18.61 11.21
CA GLU A 93 0.95 18.51 12.47
C GLU A 93 0.03 18.47 13.71
N LYS A 94 -1.21 18.02 13.54
CA LYS A 94 -2.23 17.99 14.60
C LYS A 94 -1.81 17.10 15.77
N ARG A 95 -1.01 16.07 15.54
CA ARG A 95 -0.49 15.15 16.56
C ARG A 95 0.37 15.84 17.62
N PHE A 96 0.99 16.98 17.29
CA PHE A 96 1.80 17.74 18.25
C PHE A 96 0.98 18.53 19.24
N HIS A 97 -0.32 18.71 18.99
CA HIS A 97 -1.25 19.46 19.84
C HIS A 97 -2.43 18.58 20.32
N ASP A 98 -2.22 17.28 20.44
CA ASP A 98 -3.25 16.28 20.80
C ASP A 98 -4.48 16.29 19.86
N GLY A 99 -4.35 16.88 18.67
CA GLY A 99 -5.44 16.98 17.68
C GLY A 99 -5.60 15.74 16.77
N ALA A 100 -4.66 14.81 16.81
CA ALA A 100 -4.71 13.55 16.09
C ALA A 100 -3.80 12.49 16.73
N ALA A 101 -4.15 11.22 16.58
CA ALA A 101 -3.25 10.12 16.91
C ALA A 101 -2.04 10.09 15.98
N MET A 102 -0.92 9.60 16.46
CA MET A 102 0.27 9.33 15.65
C MET A 102 0.05 8.08 14.83
N ALA A 103 0.26 8.16 13.52
CA ALA A 103 0.13 7.04 12.61
C ALA A 103 1.39 6.83 11.78
N ASN A 104 1.63 5.60 11.36
CA ASN A 104 2.64 5.27 10.36
C ASN A 104 2.21 4.07 9.50
N LEU A 105 2.82 3.98 8.34
CA LEU A 105 2.72 2.87 7.41
C LEU A 105 4.07 2.18 7.33
N LYS A 106 4.08 0.86 7.52
CA LYS A 106 5.26 0.03 7.32
C LYS A 106 4.95 -1.08 6.33
N VAL A 107 5.79 -1.21 5.34
CA VAL A 107 5.68 -2.23 4.29
C VAL A 107 6.95 -3.07 4.31
N THR A 108 6.81 -4.37 4.47
CA THR A 108 7.88 -5.34 4.21
C THR A 108 7.57 -6.06 2.93
N TYR A 109 8.46 -5.99 1.96
CA TYR A 109 8.28 -6.59 0.64
C TYR A 109 9.58 -7.18 0.13
N LYS A 110 9.55 -8.45 -0.26
CA LYS A 110 10.74 -9.18 -0.72
C LYS A 110 11.94 -9.04 0.23
N GLY A 111 11.69 -9.13 1.53
CA GLY A 111 12.71 -9.07 2.58
C GLY A 111 13.22 -7.67 2.94
N LYS A 112 12.76 -6.61 2.27
CA LYS A 112 13.10 -5.22 2.60
C LYS A 112 11.95 -4.51 3.27
N THR A 113 12.23 -3.70 4.28
CA THR A 113 11.24 -2.94 5.04
C THR A 113 11.34 -1.45 4.71
N TYR A 114 10.18 -0.85 4.47
CA TYR A 114 9.99 0.56 4.19
C TYR A 114 9.01 1.12 5.21
N GLU A 115 9.41 2.11 5.98
CA GLU A 115 8.58 2.69 7.02
C GLU A 115 8.43 4.19 6.80
N SER A 116 7.20 4.70 6.85
CA SER A 116 6.93 6.12 6.73
C SER A 116 7.40 6.89 7.98
N GLN A 117 7.65 8.17 7.81
CA GLN A 117 7.66 9.08 8.95
C GLN A 117 6.27 9.09 9.59
N THR A 118 6.21 9.45 10.87
CA THR A 118 4.94 9.60 11.59
C THR A 118 4.12 10.73 10.99
N PHE A 119 2.84 10.47 10.76
CA PHE A 119 1.86 11.44 10.29
C PHE A 119 0.60 11.41 11.16
N ASP A 120 -0.31 12.35 10.96
CA ASP A 120 -1.57 12.40 11.68
C ASP A 120 -2.53 11.32 11.19
N ASN A 121 -3.10 10.55 12.10
CA ASN A 121 -4.14 9.57 11.77
C ASN A 121 -5.31 10.27 11.06
N GLY A 122 -5.67 9.77 9.87
CA GLY A 122 -6.65 10.37 8.97
C GLY A 122 -6.08 11.35 7.94
N PHE A 123 -4.79 11.71 8.05
CA PHE A 123 -4.11 12.64 7.14
C PHE A 123 -2.78 12.08 6.64
N PRO A 124 -2.79 10.96 5.92
CA PRO A 124 -1.57 10.38 5.37
C PRO A 124 -0.98 11.26 4.25
N PRO A 125 0.34 11.16 4.00
CA PRO A 125 0.95 11.74 2.83
C PRO A 125 0.23 11.35 1.53
N GLU A 126 0.08 12.28 0.59
CA GLU A 126 -0.76 12.09 -0.60
C GLU A 126 -0.36 10.85 -1.43
N LYS A 127 0.94 10.58 -1.56
CA LYS A 127 1.44 9.44 -2.35
C LYS A 127 1.07 8.06 -1.80
N ILE A 128 0.75 7.95 -0.52
CA ILE A 128 0.31 6.70 0.13
C ILE A 128 -1.14 6.72 0.57
N LYS A 129 -1.85 7.82 0.34
CA LYS A 129 -3.20 8.04 0.84
C LYS A 129 -4.20 6.98 0.39
N ASN A 130 -4.20 6.63 -0.89
CA ASN A 130 -5.13 5.63 -1.40
C ASN A 130 -4.84 4.24 -0.83
N LEU A 131 -3.56 3.88 -0.70
CA LEU A 131 -3.17 2.62 -0.08
C LEU A 131 -3.61 2.57 1.39
N VAL A 132 -3.35 3.63 2.17
CA VAL A 132 -3.76 3.72 3.58
C VAL A 132 -5.29 3.64 3.71
N ASN A 133 -6.03 4.37 2.89
CA ASN A 133 -7.50 4.34 2.91
C ASN A 133 -8.04 2.94 2.56
N THR A 134 -7.42 2.25 1.61
CA THR A 134 -7.76 0.87 1.25
C THR A 134 -7.54 -0.07 2.43
N ILE A 135 -6.39 -0.01 3.09
CA ILE A 135 -6.07 -0.82 4.28
C ILE A 135 -7.11 -0.58 5.39
N LEU A 136 -7.43 0.68 5.67
CA LEU A 136 -8.39 1.05 6.71
C LEU A 136 -9.82 0.65 6.36
N SER A 137 -10.17 0.55 5.08
CA SER A 137 -11.49 0.08 4.65
C SER A 137 -11.73 -1.38 5.04
N PHE A 138 -10.68 -2.20 5.05
CA PHE A 138 -10.76 -3.62 5.43
C PHE A 138 -10.90 -3.82 6.94
N SER A 139 -10.51 -2.83 7.75
CA SER A 139 -10.64 -2.87 9.20
C SER A 139 -12.04 -2.51 9.71
N LYS A 140 -12.91 -1.98 8.85
CA LYS A 140 -14.30 -1.68 9.18
C LYS A 140 -15.11 -2.97 9.07
N LYS A 141 -15.75 -3.41 10.18
CA LYS A 141 -16.73 -4.48 10.11
C LYS A 141 -17.84 -4.05 9.14
N LYS A 142 -18.20 -4.90 8.18
CA LYS A 142 -19.51 -4.79 7.52
C LYS A 142 -20.55 -5.08 8.62
N GLU A 143 -21.30 -4.06 8.99
CA GLU A 143 -22.53 -4.20 9.76
C GLU A 143 -23.57 -4.92 8.90
#